data_c6b6002ba01990507fdbcf11b05c2b85
#
_entry.id   c6b6002ba01990507fdbcf11b05c2b85
#
_cell.length_a   1.000
_cell.length_b   1.000
_cell.length_c   1.000
_cell.angle_alpha   90.00
_cell.angle_beta   90.00
_cell.angle_gamma   90.00
#
_symmetry.space_group_name_H-M   'P 1'
#
loop_
_entity.id
_entity.type
_entity.pdbx_description
1 polymer ?
#
loop_
_entity_poly.entity_id
_entity_poly.type
_entity_poly.pdbx_seq_one_letter_code
_entity_poly.pdbx_strand_id
1 'polypeptide(L)'
;DAYMQYVEFERDPDKRFYLPRRQALRPVVEALQKLENGDLDLLAISLPPGVGKTTVAIFFLTWLAGNYPDMPILGGSHSDSIMRGVYDECLRIMRGSGEYIWHEVFPELHINSTNANNMMIDLGTPKRFATLEFTSVGAKNAGQFRAEKLLYCDDLCSGIEEAMSADRLDKLWQLYSTDLK
;
A
#
# COMPACT_ATOMS: atom_id res chain seq x y z
N ASP A 1 -0.01 -0.96 15.30
CA ASP A 1 -1.15 -0.50 16.07
C ASP A 1 -0.98 0.97 16.51
N ALA A 2 0.14 1.33 17.17
CA ALA A 2 0.39 2.68 17.66
C ALA A 2 0.37 3.72 16.54
N TYR A 3 1.06 3.46 15.42
CA TYR A 3 1.07 4.36 14.27
C TYR A 3 -0.33 4.65 13.74
N MET A 4 -1.16 3.60 13.54
CA MET A 4 -2.50 3.76 12.98
C MET A 4 -3.43 4.59 13.89
N GLN A 5 -3.19 4.56 15.20
CA GLN A 5 -3.93 5.40 16.15
C GLN A 5 -3.40 6.84 16.13
N TYR A 6 -2.07 6.99 16.11
CA TYR A 6 -1.43 8.29 16.22
C TYR A 6 -1.59 9.13 14.95
N VAL A 7 -1.42 8.55 13.77
CA VAL A 7 -1.49 9.29 12.50
C VAL A 7 -2.84 9.98 12.25
N GLU A 8 -3.92 9.48 12.88
CA GLU A 8 -5.26 10.06 12.86
C GLU A 8 -5.60 10.87 14.11
N PHE A 9 -4.64 11.15 14.99
CA PHE A 9 -4.94 11.71 16.31
C PHE A 9 -5.64 13.07 16.23
N GLU A 10 -5.26 13.93 15.31
CA GLU A 10 -5.87 15.25 15.12
C GLU A 10 -7.16 15.25 14.28
N ARG A 11 -7.49 14.11 13.65
CA ARG A 11 -8.76 13.99 12.92
C ARG A 11 -9.95 14.06 13.88
N ASP A 12 -11.03 14.67 13.39
CA ASP A 12 -12.32 14.59 14.04
C ASP A 12 -12.64 13.14 14.43
N PRO A 13 -13.00 12.85 15.69
CA PRO A 13 -13.30 11.49 16.16
C PRO A 13 -14.26 10.71 15.25
N ASP A 14 -15.26 11.39 14.69
CA ASP A 14 -16.26 10.77 13.79
C ASP A 14 -15.69 10.40 12.42
N LYS A 15 -14.55 10.97 12.05
CA LYS A 15 -13.84 10.70 10.79
C LYS A 15 -12.68 9.73 10.94
N ARG A 16 -12.32 9.32 12.15
CA ARG A 16 -11.25 8.37 12.39
C ARG A 16 -11.65 7.00 11.88
N PHE A 17 -10.74 6.40 11.12
CA PHE A 17 -10.97 5.08 10.56
C PHE A 17 -10.60 3.96 11.53
N TYR A 18 -9.39 4.01 12.10
CA TYR A 18 -8.83 2.85 12.79
C TYR A 18 -9.42 2.64 14.20
N LEU A 19 -9.48 3.68 15.02
CA LEU A 19 -9.93 3.54 16.42
C LEU A 19 -11.32 2.88 16.56
N PRO A 20 -12.35 3.27 15.79
CA PRO A 20 -13.67 2.63 15.87
C PRO A 20 -13.66 1.16 15.43
N ARG A 21 -12.68 0.75 14.62
CA ARG A 21 -12.55 -0.60 14.04
C ARG A 21 -11.43 -1.42 14.67
N ARG A 22 -10.70 -0.85 15.63
CA ARG A 22 -9.48 -1.43 16.20
C ARG A 22 -9.69 -2.86 16.68
N GLN A 23 -10.81 -3.15 17.36
CA GLN A 23 -11.08 -4.49 17.88
C GLN A 23 -11.12 -5.53 16.75
N ALA A 24 -11.73 -5.21 15.62
CA ALA A 24 -11.84 -6.11 14.47
C ALA A 24 -10.55 -6.16 13.65
N LEU A 25 -9.83 -5.04 13.52
CA LEU A 25 -8.65 -4.93 12.66
C LEU A 25 -7.32 -5.23 13.35
N ARG A 26 -7.30 -5.28 14.68
CA ARG A 26 -6.09 -5.53 15.46
C ARG A 26 -5.36 -6.84 15.06
N PRO A 27 -6.04 -7.97 14.84
CA PRO A 27 -5.36 -9.19 14.39
C PRO A 27 -4.64 -9.03 13.04
N VAL A 28 -5.22 -8.22 12.12
CA VAL A 28 -4.60 -7.90 10.84
C VAL A 28 -3.35 -7.06 11.05
N VAL A 29 -3.43 -6.04 11.89
CA VAL A 29 -2.30 -5.15 12.20
C VAL A 29 -1.17 -5.91 12.89
N GLU A 30 -1.47 -6.84 13.78
CA GLU A 30 -0.48 -7.73 14.41
C GLU A 30 0.18 -8.66 13.38
N ALA A 31 -0.57 -9.17 12.40
CA ALA A 31 -0.01 -9.96 11.31
C ALA A 31 0.88 -9.12 10.37
N LEU A 32 0.48 -7.88 10.06
CA LEU A 32 1.31 -6.93 9.31
C LEU A 32 2.61 -6.59 10.05
N GLN A 33 2.58 -6.49 11.38
CA GLN A 33 3.80 -6.28 12.17
C GLN A 33 4.74 -7.49 12.08
N LYS A 34 4.21 -8.73 12.11
CA LYS A 34 5.02 -9.94 11.92
C LYS A 34 5.65 -9.99 10.53
N LEU A 35 4.91 -9.57 9.49
CA LEU A 35 5.45 -9.46 8.13
C LEU A 35 6.60 -8.46 8.07
N GLU A 36 6.46 -7.31 8.70
CA GLU A 36 7.51 -6.29 8.75
C GLU A 36 8.75 -6.74 9.52
N ASN A 37 8.56 -7.44 10.64
CA ASN A 37 9.64 -8.01 11.45
C ASN A 37 10.40 -9.15 10.75
N GLY A 38 9.89 -9.69 9.63
CA GLY A 38 10.45 -10.84 8.93
C GLY A 38 10.05 -12.20 9.53
N ASP A 39 9.05 -12.21 10.42
CA ASP A 39 8.48 -13.46 10.95
C ASP A 39 7.60 -14.18 9.92
N LEU A 40 7.19 -13.46 8.87
CA LEU A 40 6.41 -13.95 7.73
C LEU A 40 7.02 -13.43 6.43
N ASP A 41 7.16 -14.31 5.44
CA ASP A 41 7.57 -13.96 4.08
C ASP A 41 6.38 -13.54 3.20
N LEU A 42 5.19 -14.00 3.54
CA LEU A 42 3.95 -13.75 2.82
C LEU A 42 2.78 -13.63 3.81
N LEU A 43 1.91 -12.67 3.56
CA LEU A 43 0.67 -12.48 4.30
C LEU A 43 -0.51 -12.33 3.32
N ALA A 44 -1.45 -13.27 3.35
CA ALA A 44 -2.71 -13.17 2.64
C ALA A 44 -3.82 -12.71 3.61
N ILE A 45 -4.50 -11.62 3.27
CA ILE A 45 -5.57 -11.03 4.10
C ILE A 45 -6.91 -11.18 3.37
N SER A 46 -7.82 -11.92 3.99
CA SER A 46 -9.21 -12.02 3.52
C SER A 46 -10.14 -11.46 4.59
N LEU A 47 -10.88 -10.42 4.23
CA LEU A 47 -11.86 -9.76 5.10
C LEU A 47 -13.16 -9.51 4.32
N PRO A 48 -14.31 -9.46 5.00
CA PRO A 48 -15.57 -9.06 4.38
C PRO A 48 -15.45 -7.68 3.71
N PRO A 49 -16.22 -7.43 2.64
CA PRO A 49 -16.28 -6.10 2.03
C PRO A 49 -16.66 -5.01 3.04
N GLY A 50 -16.08 -3.82 2.90
CA GLY A 50 -16.41 -2.66 3.74
C GLY A 50 -15.75 -2.63 5.13
N VAL A 51 -15.03 -3.66 5.54
CA VAL A 51 -14.30 -3.67 6.84
C VAL A 51 -13.10 -2.72 6.82
N GLY A 52 -12.55 -2.40 5.64
CA GLY A 52 -11.45 -1.45 5.46
C GLY A 52 -10.10 -2.10 5.20
N LYS A 53 -10.07 -3.25 4.54
CA LYS A 53 -8.83 -3.95 4.12
C LYS A 53 -7.84 -3.01 3.45
N THR A 54 -8.26 -2.33 2.38
CA THR A 54 -7.41 -1.41 1.62
C THR A 54 -6.94 -0.22 2.46
N THR A 55 -7.79 0.32 3.34
CA THR A 55 -7.41 1.45 4.22
C THR A 55 -6.33 1.05 5.23
N VAL A 56 -6.44 -0.15 5.82
CA VAL A 56 -5.36 -0.68 6.70
C VAL A 56 -4.07 -0.87 5.94
N ALA A 57 -4.15 -1.38 4.69
CA ALA A 57 -2.98 -1.52 3.83
C ALA A 57 -2.34 -0.17 3.52
N ILE A 58 -3.12 0.87 3.20
CA ILE A 58 -2.62 2.24 2.96
C ILE A 58 -1.87 2.78 4.20
N PHE A 59 -2.43 2.62 5.40
CA PHE A 59 -1.72 3.02 6.63
C PHE A 59 -0.43 2.23 6.82
N PHE A 60 -0.42 0.95 6.51
CA PHE A 60 0.78 0.14 6.59
C PHE A 60 1.83 0.56 5.56
N LEU A 61 1.43 0.83 4.31
CA LEU A 61 2.32 1.32 3.25
C LEU A 61 2.96 2.66 3.62
N THR A 62 2.18 3.61 4.14
CA THR A 62 2.70 4.92 4.56
C THR A 62 3.64 4.82 5.77
N TRP A 63 3.40 3.86 6.66
CA TRP A 63 4.29 3.58 7.79
C TRP A 63 5.59 2.92 7.33
N LEU A 64 5.52 1.93 6.44
CA LEU A 64 6.71 1.30 5.86
C LEU A 64 7.56 2.30 5.07
N ALA A 65 6.94 3.14 4.25
CA ALA A 65 7.64 4.16 3.49
C ALA A 65 8.39 5.14 4.38
N GLY A 66 7.81 5.49 5.54
CA GLY A 66 8.47 6.34 6.54
C GLY A 66 9.65 5.68 7.23
N ASN A 67 9.57 4.37 7.53
CA ASN A 67 10.66 3.64 8.17
C ASN A 67 11.76 3.21 7.20
N TYR A 68 11.43 3.00 5.93
CA TYR A 68 12.32 2.47 4.89
C TYR A 68 12.27 3.33 3.62
N PRO A 69 12.58 4.64 3.70
CA PRO A 69 12.43 5.56 2.56
C PRO A 69 13.27 5.16 1.35
N ASP A 70 14.39 4.46 1.56
CA ASP A 70 15.33 4.05 0.51
C ASP A 70 15.05 2.67 -0.09
N MET A 71 14.06 1.95 0.44
CA MET A 71 13.69 0.61 -0.03
C MET A 71 12.36 0.65 -0.80
N PRO A 72 12.37 0.50 -2.14
CA PRO A 72 11.17 0.58 -2.96
C PRO A 72 10.06 -0.40 -2.53
N ILE A 73 8.84 0.11 -2.50
CA ILE A 73 7.60 -0.63 -2.25
C ILE A 73 6.77 -0.55 -3.52
N LEU A 74 6.37 -1.70 -4.06
CA LEU A 74 5.53 -1.80 -5.25
C LEU A 74 4.12 -2.25 -4.88
N GLY A 75 3.11 -1.51 -5.36
CA GLY A 75 1.71 -1.89 -5.27
C GLY A 75 1.15 -2.32 -6.62
N GLY A 76 0.39 -3.42 -6.66
CA GLY A 76 -0.22 -3.96 -7.86
C GLY A 76 -1.69 -4.32 -7.69
N SER A 77 -2.50 -4.12 -8.75
CA SER A 77 -3.91 -4.53 -8.84
C SER A 77 -4.27 -4.88 -10.29
N HIS A 78 -5.45 -5.45 -10.51
CA HIS A 78 -5.97 -5.62 -11.88
C HIS A 78 -6.36 -4.29 -12.54
N SER A 79 -6.48 -3.20 -11.80
CA SER A 79 -7.02 -1.93 -12.26
C SER A 79 -6.18 -0.72 -11.84
N ASP A 80 -5.86 0.15 -12.82
CA ASP A 80 -5.21 1.43 -12.56
C ASP A 80 -6.03 2.32 -11.63
N SER A 81 -7.37 2.28 -11.71
CA SER A 81 -8.23 3.11 -10.87
C SER A 81 -8.14 2.74 -9.39
N ILE A 82 -7.98 1.46 -9.07
CA ILE A 82 -7.77 0.99 -7.70
C ILE A 82 -6.44 1.49 -7.17
N MET A 83 -5.37 1.29 -7.94
CA MET A 83 -4.02 1.74 -7.53
C MET A 83 -3.91 3.26 -7.46
N ARG A 84 -4.63 3.98 -8.31
CA ARG A 84 -4.72 5.45 -8.21
C ARG A 84 -5.37 5.89 -6.90
N GLY A 85 -6.44 5.23 -6.47
CA GLY A 85 -7.05 5.48 -5.17
C GLY A 85 -6.08 5.24 -4.01
N VAL A 86 -5.28 4.17 -4.08
CA VAL A 86 -4.25 3.87 -3.07
C VAL A 86 -3.16 4.95 -3.08
N TYR A 87 -2.66 5.33 -4.27
CA TYR A 87 -1.68 6.40 -4.44
C TYR A 87 -2.16 7.73 -3.85
N ASP A 88 -3.37 8.16 -4.22
CA ASP A 88 -3.93 9.44 -3.77
C ASP A 88 -4.10 9.48 -2.24
N GLU A 89 -4.54 8.37 -1.63
CA GLU A 89 -4.67 8.28 -0.17
C GLU A 89 -3.30 8.24 0.54
N CYS A 90 -2.32 7.49 0.03
CA CYS A 90 -0.96 7.52 0.56
C CYS A 90 -0.40 8.94 0.54
N LEU A 91 -0.56 9.62 -0.60
CA LEU A 91 -0.09 11.00 -0.77
C LEU A 91 -0.81 11.98 0.17
N ARG A 92 -2.12 11.80 0.37
CA ARG A 92 -2.91 12.63 1.30
C ARG A 92 -2.42 12.49 2.74
N ILE A 93 -2.16 11.26 3.19
CA ILE A 93 -1.62 10.97 4.53
C ILE A 93 -0.25 11.61 4.71
N MET A 94 0.66 11.41 3.74
CA MET A 94 2.04 11.90 3.83
C MET A 94 2.14 13.43 3.74
N ARG A 95 1.23 14.08 3.03
CA ARG A 95 1.17 15.55 2.94
C ARG A 95 0.64 16.21 4.22
N GLY A 96 0.06 15.44 5.12
CA GLY A 96 -0.48 15.97 6.37
C GLY A 96 -1.54 17.05 6.16
N SER A 97 -2.39 16.92 5.14
CA SER A 97 -3.34 17.97 4.72
C SER A 97 -4.44 18.23 5.77
N GLY A 98 -4.04 18.63 6.97
CA GLY A 98 -4.89 19.09 8.07
C GLY A 98 -5.64 18.00 8.84
N GLU A 99 -5.57 16.75 8.39
CA GLU A 99 -6.27 15.61 9.00
C GLU A 99 -5.35 14.53 9.52
N TYR A 100 -4.12 14.41 8.96
CA TYR A 100 -3.13 13.41 9.32
C TYR A 100 -1.83 14.07 9.79
N ILE A 101 -1.21 13.50 10.80
CA ILE A 101 0.04 13.99 11.38
C ILE A 101 1.26 13.13 11.05
N TRP A 102 1.31 12.60 9.81
CA TRP A 102 2.39 11.75 9.34
C TRP A 102 3.78 12.38 9.50
N HIS A 103 3.88 13.68 9.22
CA HIS A 103 5.12 14.47 9.39
C HIS A 103 5.59 14.59 10.84
N GLU A 104 4.73 14.41 11.83
CA GLU A 104 5.14 14.38 13.24
C GLU A 104 5.75 13.03 13.62
N VAL A 105 5.31 11.95 12.94
CA VAL A 105 5.90 10.62 13.12
C VAL A 105 7.26 10.53 12.44
N PHE A 106 7.40 11.18 11.28
CA PHE A 106 8.61 11.19 10.46
C PHE A 106 9.10 12.61 10.14
N PRO A 107 9.55 13.38 11.16
CA PRO A 107 9.83 14.81 11.00
C PRO A 107 11.02 15.10 10.06
N GLU A 108 11.95 14.16 9.93
CA GLU A 108 13.13 14.30 9.06
C GLU A 108 12.83 13.95 7.59
N LEU A 109 11.65 13.39 7.31
CA LEU A 109 11.29 12.98 5.95
C LEU A 109 10.40 14.01 5.28
N HIS A 110 10.69 14.23 4.00
CA HIS A 110 9.88 15.08 3.13
C HIS A 110 9.64 14.37 1.80
N ILE A 111 8.55 14.73 1.15
CA ILE A 111 8.28 14.28 -0.21
C ILE A 111 9.25 15.00 -1.14
N ASN A 112 10.17 14.24 -1.74
CA ASN A 112 11.14 14.75 -2.71
C ASN A 112 10.47 15.01 -4.06
N SER A 113 9.71 14.04 -4.56
CA SER A 113 8.98 14.19 -5.82
C SER A 113 7.73 13.31 -5.86
N THR A 114 6.80 13.67 -6.73
CA THR A 114 5.61 12.87 -7.04
C THR A 114 5.36 12.84 -8.54
N ASN A 115 4.89 11.72 -9.05
CA ASN A 115 4.44 11.60 -10.43
C ASN A 115 3.04 10.96 -10.45
N ALA A 116 2.02 11.78 -10.64
CA ALA A 116 0.64 11.32 -10.66
C ALA A 116 0.33 10.40 -11.85
N ASN A 117 0.97 10.59 -13.01
CA ASN A 117 0.74 9.73 -14.18
C ASN A 117 1.24 8.30 -13.93
N ASN A 118 2.40 8.18 -13.31
CA ASN A 118 3.02 6.90 -12.99
C ASN A 118 2.73 6.43 -11.56
N MET A 119 1.89 7.15 -10.82
CA MET A 119 1.51 6.83 -9.43
C MET A 119 2.74 6.58 -8.53
N MET A 120 3.69 7.53 -8.52
CA MET A 120 4.96 7.41 -7.79
C MET A 120 5.07 8.50 -6.72
N ILE A 121 5.57 8.12 -5.53
CA ILE A 121 5.92 9.01 -4.43
C ILE A 121 7.35 8.69 -4.00
N ASP A 122 8.23 9.68 -4.07
CA ASP A 122 9.62 9.56 -3.64
C ASP A 122 9.87 10.39 -2.39
N LEU A 123 10.48 9.77 -1.38
CA LEU A 123 10.79 10.36 -0.09
C LEU A 123 12.30 10.55 0.09
N GLY A 124 12.66 11.60 0.83
CA GLY A 124 14.05 11.85 1.20
C GLY A 124 14.92 12.28 0.03
N THR A 125 16.04 11.60 -0.20
CA THR A 125 16.96 11.93 -1.28
C THR A 125 16.54 11.34 -2.62
N PRO A 126 16.79 12.03 -3.76
CA PRO A 126 16.47 11.50 -5.07
C PRO A 126 17.15 10.16 -5.35
N LYS A 127 16.41 9.18 -5.86
CA LYS A 127 16.91 7.84 -6.19
C LYS A 127 16.29 7.28 -7.46
N ARG A 128 16.84 6.21 -7.98
CA ARG A 128 16.42 5.61 -9.26
C ARG A 128 14.99 5.08 -9.22
N PHE A 129 14.62 4.41 -8.13
CA PHE A 129 13.27 3.86 -7.91
C PHE A 129 12.63 4.64 -6.77
N ALA A 130 11.41 5.08 -6.96
CA ALA A 130 10.69 5.82 -5.93
C ALA A 130 10.38 4.95 -4.70
N THR A 131 10.13 5.58 -3.56
CA THR A 131 9.80 4.89 -2.32
C THR A 131 8.49 4.09 -2.44
N LEU A 132 7.48 4.67 -3.08
CA LEU A 132 6.20 4.02 -3.38
C LEU A 132 5.93 4.13 -4.88
N GLU A 133 5.61 3.02 -5.50
CA GLU A 133 5.19 2.93 -6.89
C GLU A 133 3.95 2.04 -6.99
N PHE A 134 3.00 2.42 -7.84
CA PHE A 134 1.76 1.66 -8.02
C PHE A 134 1.49 1.42 -9.50
N THR A 135 1.01 0.21 -9.85
CA THR A 135 0.77 -0.18 -11.23
C THR A 135 -0.41 -1.17 -11.33
N SER A 136 -0.96 -1.33 -12.53
CA SER A 136 -1.83 -2.46 -12.82
C SER A 136 -1.06 -3.62 -13.43
N VAL A 137 -1.54 -4.85 -13.17
CA VAL A 137 -0.99 -6.07 -13.78
C VAL A 137 -1.23 -6.03 -15.29
N GLY A 138 -0.17 -6.31 -16.08
CA GLY A 138 -0.24 -6.25 -17.54
C GLY A 138 0.00 -4.87 -18.13
N ALA A 139 0.28 -3.83 -17.32
CA ALA A 139 0.83 -2.59 -17.83
C ALA A 139 2.18 -2.87 -18.50
N LYS A 140 2.43 -2.28 -19.69
CA LYS A 140 3.63 -2.54 -20.52
C LYS A 140 4.94 -1.98 -19.91
N ASN A 141 5.15 -2.19 -18.63
CA ASN A 141 6.24 -1.59 -17.86
C ASN A 141 7.16 -2.62 -17.20
N ALA A 142 7.21 -3.84 -17.75
CA ALA A 142 8.11 -4.89 -17.25
C ALA A 142 9.55 -4.39 -17.14
N GLY A 143 10.16 -4.53 -15.96
CA GLY A 143 11.53 -4.08 -15.67
C GLY A 143 11.68 -2.58 -15.30
N GLN A 144 10.60 -1.81 -15.23
CA GLN A 144 10.64 -0.41 -14.76
C GLN A 144 10.42 -0.28 -13.25
N PHE A 145 9.82 -1.28 -12.62
CA PHE A 145 9.47 -1.29 -11.21
C PHE A 145 10.40 -2.19 -10.39
N ARG A 146 10.52 -1.90 -9.11
CA ARG A 146 11.29 -2.69 -8.17
C ARG A 146 10.58 -2.76 -6.83
N ALA A 147 10.41 -3.98 -6.30
CA ALA A 147 9.96 -4.21 -4.94
C ALA A 147 11.15 -4.72 -4.12
N GLU A 148 11.66 -3.93 -3.19
CA GLU A 148 12.72 -4.36 -2.26
C GLU A 148 12.18 -4.60 -0.86
N LYS A 149 11.34 -3.70 -0.34
CA LYS A 149 10.77 -3.85 1.00
C LYS A 149 9.49 -4.64 1.01
N LEU A 150 8.59 -4.36 0.07
CA LEU A 150 7.27 -5.00 -0.01
C LEU A 150 6.73 -5.00 -1.43
N LEU A 151 6.13 -6.12 -1.82
CA LEU A 151 5.17 -6.19 -2.91
C LEU A 151 3.76 -6.28 -2.30
N TYR A 152 2.95 -5.27 -2.54
CA TYR A 152 1.54 -5.21 -2.14
C TYR A 152 0.64 -5.54 -3.33
N CYS A 153 -0.26 -6.49 -3.17
CA CYS A 153 -1.24 -6.86 -4.19
C CYS A 153 -2.66 -6.71 -3.64
N ASP A 154 -3.51 -5.94 -4.31
CA ASP A 154 -4.93 -5.81 -3.99
C ASP A 154 -5.78 -6.12 -5.21
N ASP A 155 -6.78 -7.01 -5.06
CA ASP A 155 -7.70 -7.41 -6.11
C ASP A 155 -7.02 -7.66 -7.46
N LEU A 156 -6.19 -8.71 -7.54
CA LEU A 156 -5.52 -9.10 -8.79
C LEU A 156 -6.48 -9.68 -9.83
N CYS A 157 -7.64 -10.20 -9.41
CA CYS A 157 -8.67 -10.72 -10.28
C CYS A 157 -9.77 -9.69 -10.54
N SER A 158 -10.14 -9.48 -11.80
CA SER A 158 -11.15 -8.49 -12.21
C SER A 158 -12.59 -8.89 -11.90
N GLY A 159 -12.83 -10.08 -11.35
CA GLY A 159 -14.15 -10.56 -10.97
C GLY A 159 -14.26 -12.08 -10.84
N ILE A 160 -15.49 -12.52 -10.54
CA ILE A 160 -15.79 -13.94 -10.24
C ILE A 160 -15.49 -14.86 -11.45
N GLU A 161 -15.76 -14.41 -12.66
CA GLU A 161 -15.51 -15.21 -13.88
C GLU A 161 -14.02 -15.49 -14.10
N GLU A 162 -13.17 -14.52 -13.79
CA GLU A 162 -11.72 -14.68 -13.85
C GLU A 162 -11.22 -15.59 -12.74
N ALA A 163 -11.71 -15.38 -11.52
CA ALA A 163 -11.36 -16.18 -10.35
C ALA A 163 -11.80 -17.66 -10.46
N MET A 164 -12.82 -17.97 -11.26
CA MET A 164 -13.31 -19.34 -11.47
C MET A 164 -12.72 -20.02 -12.72
N SER A 165 -11.92 -19.34 -13.52
CA SER A 165 -11.31 -19.89 -14.74
C SER A 165 -9.84 -20.26 -14.49
N ALA A 166 -9.51 -21.55 -14.53
CA ALA A 166 -8.14 -22.03 -14.39
C ALA A 166 -7.18 -21.37 -15.39
N ASP A 167 -7.58 -21.31 -16.67
CA ASP A 167 -6.77 -20.69 -17.73
C ASP A 167 -6.50 -19.21 -17.49
N ARG A 168 -7.46 -18.47 -16.91
CA ARG A 168 -7.29 -17.05 -16.57
C ARG A 168 -6.41 -16.87 -15.34
N LEU A 169 -6.56 -17.74 -14.34
CA LEU A 169 -5.69 -17.73 -13.15
C LEU A 169 -4.23 -18.08 -13.51
N ASP A 170 -4.02 -19.04 -14.43
CA ASP A 170 -2.67 -19.36 -14.92
C ASP A 170 -2.04 -18.17 -15.67
N LYS A 171 -2.81 -17.47 -16.50
CA LYS A 171 -2.34 -16.24 -17.14
C LYS A 171 -2.03 -15.12 -16.13
N LEU A 172 -2.89 -14.94 -15.13
CA LEU A 172 -2.66 -13.97 -14.07
C LEU A 172 -1.41 -14.30 -13.26
N TRP A 173 -1.19 -15.59 -12.96
CA TRP A 173 0.01 -16.06 -12.30
C TRP A 173 1.28 -15.81 -13.13
N GLN A 174 1.22 -16.02 -14.43
CA GLN A 174 2.32 -15.68 -15.33
C GLN A 174 2.62 -14.18 -15.29
N LEU A 175 1.59 -13.31 -15.45
CA LEU A 175 1.76 -11.86 -15.36
C LEU A 175 2.33 -11.43 -14.00
N TYR A 176 1.79 -11.96 -12.89
CA TYR A 176 2.35 -11.71 -11.57
C TYR A 176 3.83 -12.09 -11.48
N SER A 177 4.19 -13.27 -12.01
CA SER A 177 5.55 -13.79 -11.92
C SER A 177 6.55 -13.07 -12.83
N THR A 178 6.08 -12.44 -13.92
CA THR A 178 6.94 -11.73 -14.89
C THR A 178 6.99 -10.23 -14.64
N ASP A 179 5.87 -9.62 -14.21
CA ASP A 179 5.73 -8.17 -14.16
C ASP A 179 5.91 -7.59 -12.75
N LEU A 180 5.55 -8.37 -11.71
CA LEU A 180 5.57 -7.90 -10.33
C LEU A 180 6.62 -8.58 -9.44
N LYS A 181 7.05 -9.79 -9.76
CA LYS A 181 8.03 -10.54 -8.99
C LYS A 181 9.40 -10.54 -9.67
#